data_cb82f9dee2b482ad1afa26503463a0af
#
_entry.id   cb82f9dee2b482ad1afa26503463a0af
#
_cell.length_a   1.000
_cell.length_b   1.000
_cell.length_c   1.000
_cell.angle_alpha   90.00
_cell.angle_beta   90.00
_cell.angle_gamma   90.00
#
_symmetry.space_group_name_H-M   'P 1'
#
loop_
_entity.id
_entity.type
_entity.pdbx_description
1 polymer ?
#
loop_
_entity_poly.entity_id
_entity_poly.type
_entity_poly.pdbx_seq_one_letter_code
_entity_poly.pdbx_strand_id
1 'polypeptide(L)'
;MLGTARFRLPWSPSTRLPYDITAITDQLFIAAMPRAWHVEDIRGLGIDLILSMTLSPPPRFLTRKPYRLLRLPVVDYWLLPIPLSALRKGVEAALPVIEGGGQVLVHCRGGRHRSVVMAACILVALGMTAEQAMDTIVARRAVADPHARHIEPRIKAFERYWLQKVKASQG
;
A
#
# COMPACT_ATOMS: atom_id res chain seq x y z
N MET A 1 28.08 2.38 -17.79
CA MET A 1 26.95 3.11 -18.42
C MET A 1 25.67 2.41 -17.99
N LEU A 2 24.98 2.94 -16.98
CA LEU A 2 23.72 2.38 -16.48
C LEU A 2 22.59 3.13 -17.18
N GLY A 3 21.88 2.42 -18.06
CA GLY A 3 20.73 2.95 -18.77
C GLY A 3 19.55 3.19 -17.84
N THR A 4 19.17 4.46 -17.66
CA THR A 4 17.93 4.85 -17.00
C THR A 4 16.76 4.40 -17.86
N ALA A 5 16.10 3.30 -17.49
CA ALA A 5 14.83 2.92 -18.08
C ALA A 5 13.79 3.99 -17.70
N ARG A 6 13.53 4.91 -18.62
CA ARG A 6 12.42 5.87 -18.51
C ARG A 6 11.12 5.08 -18.67
N PHE A 7 10.40 4.90 -17.58
CA PHE A 7 9.07 4.34 -17.58
C PHE A 7 8.12 5.33 -18.30
N ARG A 8 7.82 5.07 -19.56
CA ARG A 8 6.76 5.78 -20.30
C ARG A 8 5.47 5.04 -20.08
N LEU A 9 4.56 5.62 -19.28
CA LEU A 9 3.17 5.16 -19.26
C LEU A 9 2.58 5.41 -20.66
N PRO A 10 2.03 4.39 -21.33
CA PRO A 10 1.31 4.61 -22.58
C PRO A 10 -0.02 5.29 -22.26
N TRP A 11 -0.09 6.58 -22.48
CA TRP A 11 -1.31 7.35 -22.36
C TRP A 11 -2.22 7.06 -23.56
N SER A 12 -3.37 6.45 -23.33
CA SER A 12 -4.46 6.38 -24.30
C SER A 12 -5.63 7.23 -23.80
N PRO A 13 -6.15 8.20 -24.58
CA PRO A 13 -7.27 9.03 -24.18
C PRO A 13 -8.58 8.23 -24.28
N SER A 14 -8.87 7.42 -23.27
CA SER A 14 -10.22 6.91 -23.09
C SER A 14 -10.99 7.89 -22.22
N THR A 15 -12.28 8.08 -22.50
CA THR A 15 -13.24 8.88 -21.72
C THR A 15 -13.46 8.38 -20.28
N ARG A 16 -12.66 7.40 -19.83
CA ARG A 16 -12.67 6.84 -18.48
C ARG A 16 -11.67 7.59 -17.63
N LEU A 17 -12.08 7.94 -16.41
CA LEU A 17 -11.17 8.53 -15.44
C LEU A 17 -9.95 7.61 -15.24
N PRO A 18 -8.74 8.16 -15.22
CA PRO A 18 -7.54 7.40 -14.97
C PRO A 18 -7.62 6.73 -13.60
N TYR A 19 -6.97 5.58 -13.46
CA TYR A 19 -6.91 4.91 -12.17
C TYR A 19 -6.19 5.78 -11.14
N ASP A 20 -6.84 6.03 -10.01
CA ASP A 20 -6.26 6.77 -8.89
C ASP A 20 -5.24 5.89 -8.16
N ILE A 21 -4.04 5.87 -8.69
CA ILE A 21 -2.87 5.14 -8.17
C ILE A 21 -1.66 6.06 -8.12
N THR A 22 -0.86 5.92 -7.08
CA THR A 22 0.35 6.71 -6.86
C THR A 22 1.50 5.79 -6.44
N ALA A 23 2.65 5.90 -7.11
CA ALA A 23 3.89 5.29 -6.67
C ALA A 23 4.45 6.07 -5.46
N ILE A 24 4.59 5.40 -4.33
CA ILE A 24 5.21 5.94 -3.12
C ILE A 24 6.73 5.70 -3.16
N THR A 25 7.12 4.50 -3.58
CA THR A 25 8.49 4.13 -3.96
C THR A 25 8.43 3.42 -5.32
N ASP A 26 9.56 2.97 -5.83
CA ASP A 26 9.61 2.19 -7.08
C ASP A 26 8.86 0.85 -6.96
N GLN A 27 8.64 0.37 -5.73
CA GLN A 27 8.06 -0.95 -5.46
C GLN A 27 6.77 -0.91 -4.63
N LEU A 28 6.36 0.26 -4.14
CA LEU A 28 5.17 0.41 -3.29
C LEU A 28 4.22 1.44 -3.87
N PHE A 29 2.97 1.02 -4.08
CA PHE A 29 1.90 1.83 -4.65
C PHE A 29 0.72 1.93 -3.71
N ILE A 30 0.08 3.11 -3.65
CA ILE A 30 -1.20 3.34 -2.98
C ILE A 30 -2.26 3.67 -4.03
N ALA A 31 -3.45 3.07 -3.88
CA ALA A 31 -4.56 3.34 -4.79
C ALA A 31 -5.92 3.40 -4.11
N ALA A 32 -6.87 4.02 -4.82
CA ALA A 32 -8.29 3.84 -4.56
C ALA A 32 -8.75 2.43 -4.98
N MET A 33 -10.02 2.09 -4.71
CA MET A 33 -10.62 0.82 -5.12
C MET A 33 -10.55 0.68 -6.65
N PRO A 34 -9.87 -0.34 -7.19
CA PRO A 34 -9.83 -0.58 -8.62
C PRO A 34 -11.22 -1.02 -9.13
N ARG A 35 -11.51 -0.69 -10.38
CA ARG A 35 -12.69 -1.13 -11.11
C ARG A 35 -12.27 -2.03 -12.28
N ALA A 36 -13.21 -2.75 -12.87
CA ALA A 36 -12.91 -3.72 -13.93
C ALA A 36 -12.14 -3.13 -15.12
N TRP A 37 -12.34 -1.87 -15.43
CA TRP A 37 -11.67 -1.18 -16.53
C TRP A 37 -10.25 -0.68 -16.23
N HIS A 38 -9.78 -0.78 -14.96
CA HIS A 38 -8.40 -0.45 -14.57
C HIS A 38 -7.45 -1.64 -14.70
N VAL A 39 -7.90 -2.75 -15.27
CA VAL A 39 -7.10 -3.98 -15.37
C VAL A 39 -5.79 -3.76 -16.14
N GLU A 40 -5.82 -2.98 -17.22
CA GLU A 40 -4.62 -2.71 -18.01
C GLU A 40 -3.66 -1.75 -17.30
N ASP A 41 -4.19 -0.77 -16.57
CA ASP A 41 -3.37 0.15 -15.76
C ASP A 41 -2.56 -0.63 -14.71
N ILE A 42 -3.21 -1.58 -14.01
CA ILE A 42 -2.57 -2.41 -12.99
C ILE A 42 -1.60 -3.41 -13.63
N ARG A 43 -1.96 -4.00 -14.77
CA ARG A 43 -1.10 -4.93 -15.49
C ARG A 43 0.19 -4.25 -15.95
N GLY A 44 0.09 -3.03 -16.48
CA GLY A 44 1.24 -2.24 -16.94
C GLY A 44 2.25 -1.89 -15.85
N LEU A 45 1.84 -1.96 -14.57
CA LEU A 45 2.72 -1.68 -13.43
C LEU A 45 3.51 -2.91 -12.95
N GLY A 46 3.22 -4.11 -13.44
CA GLY A 46 3.92 -5.32 -13.01
C GLY A 46 3.71 -5.68 -11.53
N ILE A 47 2.51 -5.43 -10.99
CA ILE A 47 2.19 -5.70 -9.58
C ILE A 47 2.21 -7.20 -9.30
N ASP A 48 2.95 -7.62 -8.29
CA ASP A 48 3.05 -9.02 -7.82
C ASP A 48 2.09 -9.31 -6.66
N LEU A 49 1.96 -8.36 -5.72
CA LEU A 49 1.12 -8.50 -4.55
C LEU A 49 0.16 -7.33 -4.42
N ILE A 50 -1.11 -7.65 -4.17
CA ILE A 50 -2.16 -6.68 -3.89
C ILE A 50 -2.64 -6.87 -2.45
N LEU A 51 -2.57 -5.82 -1.64
CA LEU A 51 -3.13 -5.77 -0.30
C LEU A 51 -4.46 -5.00 -0.35
N SER A 52 -5.56 -5.70 -0.16
CA SER A 52 -6.91 -5.11 -0.17
C SER A 52 -7.40 -4.86 1.25
N MET A 53 -7.52 -3.59 1.62
CA MET A 53 -7.93 -3.13 2.96
C MET A 53 -9.45 -2.89 3.07
N THR A 54 -10.25 -3.35 2.10
CA THR A 54 -11.69 -3.11 2.05
C THR A 54 -12.50 -4.26 2.62
N LEU A 55 -13.65 -3.94 3.23
CA LEU A 55 -14.64 -4.94 3.63
C LEU A 55 -15.27 -5.60 2.40
N SER A 56 -15.61 -4.79 1.39
CA SER A 56 -16.15 -5.28 0.13
C SER A 56 -15.11 -6.10 -0.64
N PRO A 57 -15.51 -7.18 -1.30
CA PRO A 57 -14.61 -7.93 -2.16
C PRO A 57 -14.06 -7.04 -3.29
N PRO A 58 -12.77 -7.17 -3.61
CA PRO A 58 -12.20 -6.49 -4.78
C PRO A 58 -12.74 -7.09 -6.08
N PRO A 59 -12.59 -6.38 -7.22
CA PRO A 59 -12.98 -6.90 -8.53
C PRO A 59 -12.37 -8.27 -8.82
N ARG A 60 -13.13 -9.14 -9.47
CA ARG A 60 -12.72 -10.54 -9.73
C ARG A 60 -11.40 -10.68 -10.50
N PHE A 61 -11.03 -9.73 -11.35
CA PHE A 61 -9.78 -9.81 -12.08
C PHE A 61 -8.54 -9.79 -11.18
N LEU A 62 -8.63 -9.14 -9.99
CA LEU A 62 -7.55 -9.11 -9.01
C LEU A 62 -7.38 -10.44 -8.25
N THR A 63 -8.35 -11.35 -8.33
CA THR A 63 -8.28 -12.68 -7.69
C THR A 63 -7.65 -13.74 -8.59
N ARG A 64 -7.22 -13.36 -9.78
CA ARG A 64 -6.66 -14.27 -10.79
C ARG A 64 -5.18 -13.97 -11.04
N LYS A 65 -4.42 -14.97 -11.47
CA LYS A 65 -3.05 -14.76 -11.92
C LYS A 65 -2.97 -13.62 -12.98
N PRO A 66 -1.92 -12.83 -12.99
CA PRO A 66 -0.65 -13.03 -12.29
C PRO A 66 -0.64 -12.53 -10.83
N TYR A 67 -1.68 -11.85 -10.34
CA TYR A 67 -1.69 -11.20 -9.03
C TYR A 67 -1.81 -12.18 -7.87
N ARG A 68 -1.05 -11.93 -6.81
CA ARG A 68 -1.30 -12.48 -5.48
C ARG A 68 -2.14 -11.46 -4.70
N LEU A 69 -3.32 -11.85 -4.25
CA LEU A 69 -4.22 -10.98 -3.48
C LEU A 69 -4.27 -11.42 -2.03
N LEU A 70 -3.91 -10.52 -1.11
CA LEU A 70 -4.16 -10.69 0.32
C LEU A 70 -5.27 -9.73 0.75
N ARG A 71 -6.37 -10.30 1.23
CA ARG A 71 -7.47 -9.52 1.79
C ARG A 71 -7.25 -9.29 3.29
N LEU A 72 -7.30 -8.03 3.68
CA LEU A 72 -7.17 -7.55 5.06
C LEU A 72 -8.37 -6.63 5.36
N PRO A 73 -9.58 -7.20 5.48
CA PRO A 73 -10.79 -6.39 5.64
C PRO A 73 -10.77 -5.65 6.98
N VAL A 74 -10.63 -4.34 6.93
CA VAL A 74 -10.64 -3.45 8.10
C VAL A 74 -11.61 -2.30 7.91
N VAL A 75 -12.17 -1.85 9.02
CA VAL A 75 -13.08 -0.71 9.04
C VAL A 75 -12.29 0.60 9.01
N ASP A 76 -12.81 1.59 8.31
CA ASP A 76 -12.30 2.96 8.30
C ASP A 76 -13.22 3.83 9.17
N TYR A 77 -13.04 3.72 10.47
CA TYR A 77 -13.90 4.40 11.43
C TYR A 77 -13.09 4.84 12.66
N TRP A 78 -13.27 6.06 13.08
CA TRP A 78 -12.44 6.69 14.12
C TRP A 78 -12.52 6.02 15.50
N LEU A 79 -13.63 5.32 15.83
CA LEU A 79 -13.79 4.57 17.08
C LEU A 79 -13.24 3.13 17.00
N LEU A 80 -12.97 2.61 15.80
CA LEU A 80 -12.50 1.24 15.60
C LEU A 80 -11.09 1.27 15.01
N PRO A 81 -10.06 1.23 15.83
CA PRO A 81 -8.69 1.30 15.35
C PRO A 81 -8.36 0.05 14.51
N ILE A 82 -7.62 0.26 13.41
CA ILE A 82 -7.14 -0.82 12.54
C ILE A 82 -6.32 -1.80 13.40
N PRO A 83 -6.63 -3.10 13.42
CA PRO A 83 -5.91 -4.08 14.23
C PRO A 83 -4.42 -4.16 13.84
N LEU A 84 -3.51 -4.14 14.82
CA LEU A 84 -2.07 -4.34 14.56
C LEU A 84 -1.79 -5.68 13.90
N SER A 85 -2.59 -6.70 14.20
CA SER A 85 -2.48 -8.03 13.57
C SER A 85 -2.73 -7.99 12.06
N ALA A 86 -3.67 -7.16 11.59
CA ALA A 86 -3.91 -6.96 10.16
C ALA A 86 -2.74 -6.22 9.50
N LEU A 87 -2.22 -5.17 10.15
CA LEU A 87 -1.07 -4.44 9.67
C LEU A 87 0.18 -5.33 9.59
N ARG A 88 0.43 -6.11 10.64
CA ARG A 88 1.51 -7.09 10.67
C ARG A 88 1.42 -8.10 9.51
N LYS A 89 0.26 -8.71 9.30
CA LYS A 89 0.04 -9.68 8.21
C LYS A 89 0.34 -9.05 6.84
N GLY A 90 -0.10 -7.82 6.61
CA GLY A 90 0.16 -7.11 5.36
C GLY A 90 1.64 -6.81 5.15
N VAL A 91 2.32 -6.34 6.19
CA VAL A 91 3.76 -6.06 6.16
C VAL A 91 4.56 -7.34 5.93
N GLU A 92 4.28 -8.41 6.68
CA GLU A 92 4.97 -9.71 6.53
C GLU A 92 4.77 -10.33 5.13
N ALA A 93 3.65 -10.04 4.47
CA ALA A 93 3.43 -10.47 3.08
C ALA A 93 4.14 -9.57 2.05
N ALA A 94 4.30 -8.27 2.34
CA ALA A 94 4.88 -7.30 1.43
C ALA A 94 6.42 -7.33 1.42
N LEU A 95 7.06 -7.50 2.58
CA LEU A 95 8.52 -7.45 2.71
C LEU A 95 9.25 -8.40 1.76
N PRO A 96 8.94 -9.72 1.71
CA PRO A 96 9.65 -10.63 0.82
C PRO A 96 9.46 -10.28 -0.67
N VAL A 97 8.32 -9.67 -1.04
CA VAL A 97 8.06 -9.24 -2.42
C VAL A 97 8.96 -8.06 -2.76
N ILE A 98 9.01 -7.05 -1.90
CA ILE A 98 9.84 -5.85 -2.10
C ILE A 98 11.33 -6.21 -2.07
N GLU A 99 11.77 -7.01 -1.12
CA GLU A 99 13.15 -7.49 -1.00
C GLU A 99 13.59 -8.32 -2.23
N GLY A 100 12.66 -9.05 -2.83
CA GLY A 100 12.86 -9.79 -4.07
C GLY A 100 12.78 -8.94 -5.35
N GLY A 101 12.62 -7.62 -5.23
CA GLY A 101 12.50 -6.70 -6.39
C GLY A 101 11.09 -6.60 -6.98
N GLY A 102 10.10 -7.25 -6.39
CA GLY A 102 8.70 -7.23 -6.83
C GLY A 102 7.95 -5.97 -6.38
N GLN A 103 6.72 -5.82 -6.88
CA GLN A 103 5.90 -4.63 -6.67
C GLN A 103 4.65 -4.93 -5.85
N VAL A 104 4.32 -4.04 -4.94
CA VAL A 104 3.20 -4.16 -4.01
C VAL A 104 2.22 -3.00 -4.21
N LEU A 105 0.96 -3.32 -4.43
CA LEU A 105 -0.14 -2.37 -4.47
C LEU A 105 -0.99 -2.49 -3.20
N VAL A 106 -1.16 -1.40 -2.49
CA VAL A 106 -2.08 -1.31 -1.36
C VAL A 106 -3.28 -0.46 -1.74
N HIS A 107 -4.48 -1.01 -1.64
CA HIS A 107 -5.67 -0.23 -1.91
C HIS A 107 -6.71 -0.31 -0.79
N CYS A 108 -7.49 0.74 -0.67
CA CYS A 108 -8.72 0.77 0.10
C CYS A 108 -9.85 1.37 -0.75
N ARG A 109 -10.89 1.96 -0.17
CA ARG A 109 -11.97 2.56 -0.96
C ARG A 109 -11.52 3.83 -1.69
N GLY A 110 -10.92 4.77 -0.97
CA GLY A 110 -10.49 6.08 -1.50
C GLY A 110 -8.98 6.29 -1.55
N GLY A 111 -8.17 5.30 -1.14
CA GLY A 111 -6.71 5.46 -1.12
C GLY A 111 -6.21 6.57 -0.19
N ARG A 112 -6.95 6.89 0.89
CA ARG A 112 -6.73 8.04 1.75
C ARG A 112 -6.31 7.69 3.18
N HIS A 113 -6.89 6.65 3.80
CA HIS A 113 -6.67 6.29 5.20
C HIS A 113 -6.08 4.88 5.34
N ARG A 114 -6.89 3.83 5.16
CA ARG A 114 -6.51 2.42 5.40
C ARG A 114 -5.30 1.96 4.60
N SER A 115 -5.25 2.26 3.31
CA SER A 115 -4.09 1.96 2.46
C SER A 115 -2.87 2.80 2.83
N VAL A 116 -3.08 4.02 3.30
CA VAL A 116 -2.01 4.91 3.80
C VAL A 116 -1.37 4.34 5.07
N VAL A 117 -2.18 3.88 6.06
CA VAL A 117 -1.65 3.21 7.25
C VAL A 117 -0.81 2.00 6.87
N MET A 118 -1.33 1.14 5.99
CA MET A 118 -0.62 -0.08 5.58
C MET A 118 0.70 0.26 4.87
N ALA A 119 0.68 1.20 3.94
CA ALA A 119 1.89 1.63 3.24
C ALA A 119 2.92 2.25 4.19
N ALA A 120 2.48 3.09 5.14
CA ALA A 120 3.37 3.64 6.17
C ALA A 120 3.99 2.54 7.04
N CYS A 121 3.21 1.53 7.43
CA CYS A 121 3.73 0.39 8.18
C CYS A 121 4.76 -0.44 7.39
N ILE A 122 4.58 -0.57 6.07
CA ILE A 122 5.58 -1.21 5.19
C ILE A 122 6.87 -0.38 5.16
N LEU A 123 6.78 0.95 5.00
CA LEU A 123 7.94 1.84 5.02
C LEU A 123 8.67 1.82 6.36
N VAL A 124 7.92 1.75 7.47
CA VAL A 124 8.51 1.58 8.81
C VAL A 124 9.28 0.26 8.91
N ALA A 125 8.72 -0.82 8.41
CA ALA A 125 9.38 -2.12 8.42
C ALA A 125 10.63 -2.17 7.52
N LEU A 126 10.68 -1.31 6.50
CA LEU A 126 11.85 -1.08 5.63
C LEU A 126 12.88 -0.12 6.24
N GLY A 127 12.68 0.37 7.47
CA GLY A 127 13.67 1.13 8.24
C GLY A 127 13.38 2.62 8.39
N MET A 128 12.24 3.14 7.90
CA MET A 128 11.84 4.52 8.16
C MET A 128 11.26 4.68 9.57
N THR A 129 11.33 5.88 10.13
CA THR A 129 10.49 6.23 11.27
C THR A 129 9.03 6.44 10.81
N ALA A 130 8.08 6.37 11.75
CA ALA A 130 6.66 6.66 11.45
C ALA A 130 6.49 8.04 10.80
N GLU A 131 7.21 9.05 11.28
CA GLU A 131 7.22 10.41 10.75
C GLU A 131 7.70 10.45 9.30
N GLN A 132 8.89 9.88 9.04
CA GLN A 132 9.45 9.80 7.69
C GLN A 132 8.53 9.08 6.71
N ALA A 133 7.88 8.01 7.15
CA ALA A 133 6.93 7.27 6.32
C ALA A 133 5.70 8.11 5.96
N MET A 134 5.15 8.85 6.94
CA MET A 134 4.01 9.75 6.72
C MET A 134 4.37 10.89 5.77
N ASP A 135 5.50 11.56 5.98
CA ASP A 135 5.99 12.64 5.13
C ASP A 135 6.22 12.17 3.69
N THR A 136 6.84 11.01 3.53
CA THR A 136 7.07 10.40 2.22
C THR A 136 5.75 10.17 1.46
N ILE A 137 4.73 9.69 2.15
CA ILE A 137 3.42 9.44 1.53
C ILE A 137 2.73 10.76 1.16
N VAL A 138 2.71 11.75 2.06
CA VAL A 138 2.09 13.08 1.80
C VAL A 138 2.75 13.75 0.62
N ALA A 139 4.09 13.71 0.53
CA ALA A 139 4.84 14.31 -0.56
C ALA A 139 4.51 13.72 -1.94
N ARG A 140 4.05 12.45 -1.99
CA ARG A 140 3.75 11.74 -3.23
C ARG A 140 2.28 11.68 -3.56
N ARG A 141 1.39 11.65 -2.56
CA ARG A 141 -0.04 11.43 -2.72
C ARG A 141 -0.85 12.52 -2.00
N ALA A 142 -1.32 13.52 -2.76
CA ALA A 142 -2.02 14.69 -2.23
C ALA A 142 -3.31 14.37 -1.44
N VAL A 143 -4.01 13.27 -1.77
CA VAL A 143 -5.24 12.86 -1.08
C VAL A 143 -4.97 12.03 0.18
N ALA A 144 -3.73 11.62 0.44
CA ALA A 144 -3.38 10.86 1.63
C ALA A 144 -3.51 11.73 2.88
N ASP A 145 -4.06 11.14 3.93
CA ASP A 145 -4.21 11.82 5.23
C ASP A 145 -3.67 10.91 6.36
N PRO A 146 -2.34 10.76 6.44
CA PRO A 146 -1.72 9.96 7.50
C PRO A 146 -1.84 10.60 8.88
N HIS A 147 -2.06 11.92 8.94
CA HIS A 147 -2.23 12.68 10.19
C HIS A 147 -3.67 12.71 10.70
N ALA A 148 -4.61 12.06 10.01
CA ALA A 148 -5.97 11.92 10.52
C ALA A 148 -5.95 11.32 11.93
N ARG A 149 -6.82 11.85 12.81
CA ARG A 149 -6.88 11.54 14.23
C ARG A 149 -6.90 10.04 14.58
N HIS A 150 -7.46 9.21 13.72
CA HIS A 150 -7.55 7.76 13.92
C HIS A 150 -6.46 6.97 13.15
N ILE A 151 -5.66 7.63 12.34
CA ILE A 151 -4.66 7.04 11.45
C ILE A 151 -3.25 7.15 12.05
N GLU A 152 -2.79 8.35 12.35
CA GLU A 152 -1.44 8.59 12.88
C GLU A 152 -1.13 7.75 14.12
N PRO A 153 -2.02 7.63 15.15
CA PRO A 153 -1.73 6.81 16.32
C PRO A 153 -1.51 5.33 15.98
N ARG A 154 -2.11 4.82 14.88
CA ARG A 154 -1.92 3.43 14.44
C ARG A 154 -0.57 3.21 13.81
N ILE A 155 -0.09 4.16 13.00
CA ILE A 155 1.25 4.11 12.40
C ILE A 155 2.31 4.13 13.52
N LYS A 156 2.20 5.06 14.47
CA LYS A 156 3.10 5.16 15.63
C LYS A 156 3.03 3.92 16.55
N ALA A 157 1.84 3.35 16.74
CA ALA A 157 1.71 2.11 17.50
C ALA A 157 2.35 0.91 16.79
N PHE A 158 2.23 0.83 15.46
CA PHE A 158 2.91 -0.20 14.67
C PHE A 158 4.43 -0.05 14.74
N GLU A 159 4.97 1.15 14.64
CA GLU A 159 6.42 1.40 14.77
C GLU A 159 6.96 0.85 16.09
N ARG A 160 6.32 1.20 17.22
CA ARG A 160 6.74 0.68 18.54
C ARG A 160 6.69 -0.85 18.60
N TYR A 161 5.62 -1.45 18.09
CA TYR A 161 5.48 -2.90 18.01
C TYR A 161 6.59 -3.53 17.15
N TRP A 162 6.85 -2.97 15.98
CA TRP A 162 7.83 -3.51 15.02
C TRP A 162 9.25 -3.46 15.58
N LEU A 163 9.64 -2.34 16.18
CA LEU A 163 10.94 -2.17 16.83
C LEU A 163 11.17 -3.19 17.97
N GLN A 164 10.13 -3.46 18.77
CA GLN A 164 10.21 -4.49 19.81
C GLN A 164 10.38 -5.89 19.21
N LYS A 165 9.63 -6.21 18.16
CA LYS A 165 9.72 -7.49 17.45
C LYS A 165 11.11 -7.72 16.88
N VAL A 166 11.68 -6.73 16.20
CA VAL A 166 13.03 -6.82 15.62
C VAL A 166 14.09 -7.04 16.70
N LYS A 167 14.02 -6.31 17.80
CA LYS A 167 14.93 -6.50 18.96
C LYS A 167 14.83 -7.91 19.54
N ALA A 168 13.61 -8.45 19.68
CA ALA A 168 13.40 -9.80 20.21
C ALA A 168 13.89 -10.91 19.26
N SER A 169 14.05 -10.63 17.97
CA SER A 169 14.55 -11.59 16.98
C SER A 169 16.07 -11.60 16.86
N GLN A 170 16.76 -10.62 17.49
CA GLN A 170 18.22 -10.47 17.45
C GLN A 170 18.92 -10.89 18.75
N GLY A 171 18.17 -11.19 19.82
CA GLY A 171 18.63 -11.67 21.11
C GLY A 171 18.29 -13.13 21.33
#